data_70aec2566b326678745381a82b3647cc
#
_entry.id   70aec2566b326678745381a82b3647cc
#
_cell.length_a   1.000
_cell.length_b   1.000
_cell.length_c   1.000
_cell.angle_alpha   90.00
_cell.angle_beta   90.00
_cell.angle_gamma   90.00
#
_symmetry.space_group_name_H-M   'P 1'
#
loop_
_entity.id
_entity.type
_entity.pdbx_description
1 polymer ?
#
loop_
_entity_poly.entity_id
_entity_poly.type
_entity_poly.pdbx_seq_one_letter_code
_entity_poly.pdbx_strand_id
1 'polypeptide(L)'
;LTPITIKQFRREEATKLLTSILAYLGFKFNQKIIDNILASTYNYPGLIQFYCQKLLEAMKNEDYAGYNESSTPTYEVTESHYKKVLSDKAFTELVDQKFEATLFTEEEGHSNYHIIALIIAYLYYAEPNDKGYTEADLLRIAEEYRINRVTILKPEQLSEILNEMCDLNVITVMEGNYRFATDGFRKYLGN
;
A
#
# COMPACT_ATOMS: atom_id res chain seq x y z
N LEU A 1 16.92 -5.34 -20.09
CA LEU A 1 15.52 -4.94 -20.02
C LEU A 1 15.36 -4.02 -18.80
N THR A 2 14.93 -2.77 -19.01
CA THR A 2 14.65 -1.86 -17.90
C THR A 2 13.33 -2.29 -17.26
N PRO A 3 13.27 -2.60 -15.97
CA PRO A 3 12.03 -3.00 -15.32
C PRO A 3 11.05 -1.81 -15.33
N ILE A 4 9.80 -2.08 -15.72
CA ILE A 4 8.73 -1.09 -15.64
C ILE A 4 8.09 -1.21 -14.26
N THR A 5 8.33 -0.23 -13.41
CA THR A 5 7.70 -0.18 -12.09
C THR A 5 6.36 0.54 -12.18
N ILE A 6 5.28 -0.17 -11.87
CA ILE A 6 3.95 0.46 -11.77
C ILE A 6 3.85 1.12 -10.39
N LYS A 7 3.96 2.45 -10.37
CA LYS A 7 3.83 3.27 -9.16
C LYS A 7 2.36 3.43 -8.77
N GLN A 8 2.14 3.89 -7.55
CA GLN A 8 0.83 4.35 -7.09
C GLN A 8 0.31 5.47 -8.00
N PHE A 9 -1.00 5.49 -8.18
CA PHE A 9 -1.68 6.60 -8.81
C PHE A 9 -1.78 7.81 -7.87
N ARG A 10 -1.82 9.00 -8.45
CA ARG A 10 -2.29 10.17 -7.71
C ARG A 10 -3.76 9.96 -7.33
N ARG A 11 -4.20 10.60 -6.25
CA ARG A 11 -5.57 10.46 -5.75
C ARG A 11 -6.63 10.65 -6.85
N GLU A 12 -6.46 11.65 -7.73
CA GLU A 12 -7.39 11.93 -8.83
C GLU A 12 -7.44 10.79 -9.85
N GLU A 13 -6.27 10.25 -10.22
CA GLU A 13 -6.16 9.12 -11.16
C GLU A 13 -6.77 7.85 -10.55
N ALA A 14 -6.50 7.58 -9.28
CA ALA A 14 -7.05 6.47 -8.53
C ALA A 14 -8.58 6.58 -8.39
N THR A 15 -9.09 7.78 -8.08
CA THR A 15 -10.53 8.06 -8.05
C THR A 15 -11.17 7.80 -9.41
N LYS A 16 -10.54 8.28 -10.48
CA LYS A 16 -11.03 8.07 -11.83
C LYS A 16 -11.04 6.58 -12.21
N LEU A 17 -10.00 5.84 -11.89
CA LEU A 17 -9.96 4.39 -12.12
C LEU A 17 -11.08 3.67 -11.37
N LEU A 18 -11.29 3.99 -10.09
CA LEU A 18 -12.33 3.40 -9.26
C LEU A 18 -13.73 3.68 -9.79
N THR A 19 -14.00 4.94 -10.19
CA THR A 19 -15.38 5.37 -10.43
C THR A 19 -15.81 5.29 -11.89
N SER A 20 -14.91 5.49 -12.88
CA SER A 20 -15.32 5.68 -14.28
C SER A 20 -16.05 4.46 -14.86
N ILE A 21 -15.50 3.27 -14.70
CA ILE A 21 -16.10 2.05 -15.25
C ILE A 21 -17.38 1.70 -14.50
N LEU A 22 -17.33 1.76 -13.17
CA LEU A 22 -18.47 1.40 -12.33
C LEU A 22 -19.61 2.42 -12.44
N ALA A 23 -19.29 3.71 -12.60
CA ALA A 23 -20.31 4.74 -12.88
C ALA A 23 -21.02 4.51 -14.23
N TYR A 24 -20.28 4.11 -15.25
CA TYR A 24 -20.87 3.74 -16.54
C TYR A 24 -21.84 2.55 -16.42
N LEU A 25 -21.55 1.61 -15.54
CA LEU A 25 -22.43 0.49 -15.22
C LEU A 25 -23.56 0.84 -14.23
N GLY A 26 -23.67 2.11 -13.81
CA GLY A 26 -24.73 2.60 -12.93
C GLY A 26 -24.44 2.54 -11.44
N PHE A 27 -23.20 2.22 -11.03
CA PHE A 27 -22.82 2.23 -9.62
C PHE A 27 -22.57 3.64 -9.10
N LYS A 28 -23.06 3.93 -7.92
CA LYS A 28 -22.86 5.21 -7.23
C LYS A 28 -22.06 5.04 -5.95
N PHE A 29 -21.11 5.91 -5.76
CA PHE A 29 -20.27 5.99 -4.57
C PHE A 29 -20.50 7.34 -3.89
N ASN A 30 -20.60 7.34 -2.56
CA ASN A 30 -20.40 8.57 -1.82
C ASN A 30 -18.91 8.83 -1.57
N GLN A 31 -18.54 10.09 -1.29
CA GLN A 31 -17.14 10.49 -1.17
C GLN A 31 -16.41 9.73 -0.06
N LYS A 32 -17.07 9.48 1.08
CA LYS A 32 -16.48 8.74 2.20
C LYS A 32 -16.07 7.31 1.80
N ILE A 33 -16.91 6.64 1.01
CA ILE A 33 -16.62 5.27 0.53
C ILE A 33 -15.45 5.31 -0.45
N ILE A 34 -15.42 6.28 -1.37
CA ILE A 34 -14.27 6.48 -2.28
C ILE A 34 -12.99 6.61 -1.46
N ASP A 35 -12.98 7.50 -0.47
CA ASP A 35 -11.83 7.75 0.38
C ASP A 35 -11.36 6.50 1.12
N ASN A 36 -12.29 5.73 1.66
CA ASN A 36 -12.01 4.48 2.36
C ASN A 36 -11.42 3.42 1.42
N ILE A 37 -11.97 3.26 0.21
CA ILE A 37 -11.46 2.31 -0.78
C ILE A 37 -10.04 2.69 -1.22
N LEU A 38 -9.79 3.97 -1.53
CA LEU A 38 -8.47 4.45 -1.92
C LEU A 38 -7.45 4.28 -0.81
N ALA A 39 -7.84 4.50 0.45
CA ALA A 39 -7.00 4.24 1.61
C ALA A 39 -6.66 2.74 1.75
N SER A 40 -7.63 1.84 1.53
CA SER A 40 -7.43 0.39 1.66
C SER A 40 -6.66 -0.23 0.48
N THR A 41 -6.68 0.41 -0.68
CA THR A 41 -5.96 -0.01 -1.89
C THR A 41 -4.65 0.75 -2.09
N TYR A 42 -4.35 1.68 -1.18
CA TYR A 42 -3.14 2.53 -1.21
C TYR A 42 -2.89 3.18 -2.58
N ASN A 43 -3.95 3.49 -3.33
CA ASN A 43 -3.93 4.01 -4.71
C ASN A 43 -3.20 3.13 -5.73
N TYR A 44 -2.90 1.86 -5.42
CA TYR A 44 -2.32 0.94 -6.39
C TYR A 44 -3.37 0.50 -7.42
N PRO A 45 -3.14 0.72 -8.73
CA PRO A 45 -4.14 0.41 -9.76
C PRO A 45 -4.58 -1.05 -9.76
N GLY A 46 -3.65 -2.00 -9.58
CA GLY A 46 -3.98 -3.43 -9.50
C GLY A 46 -4.87 -3.77 -8.29
N LEU A 47 -4.62 -3.17 -7.13
CA LEU A 47 -5.45 -3.37 -5.94
C LEU A 47 -6.84 -2.74 -6.11
N ILE A 48 -6.93 -1.55 -6.75
CA ILE A 48 -8.22 -0.90 -7.06
C ILE A 48 -9.05 -1.79 -8.00
N GLN A 49 -8.44 -2.33 -9.06
CA GLN A 49 -9.13 -3.21 -10.00
C GLN A 49 -9.65 -4.49 -9.32
N PHE A 50 -8.80 -5.12 -8.51
CA PHE A 50 -9.20 -6.31 -7.77
C PHE A 50 -10.28 -6.01 -6.73
N TYR A 51 -10.20 -4.86 -6.04
CA TYR A 51 -11.25 -4.38 -5.17
C TYR A 51 -12.59 -4.24 -5.91
N CYS A 52 -12.59 -3.61 -7.09
CA CYS A 52 -13.79 -3.47 -7.92
C CYS A 52 -14.39 -4.82 -8.30
N GLN A 53 -13.56 -5.81 -8.65
CA GLN A 53 -14.03 -7.17 -8.93
C GLN A 53 -14.72 -7.77 -7.70
N LYS A 54 -14.08 -7.70 -6.54
CA LYS A 54 -14.66 -8.21 -5.29
C LYS A 54 -15.90 -7.47 -4.85
N LEU A 55 -15.99 -6.17 -5.11
CA LEU A 55 -17.18 -5.38 -4.87
C LEU A 55 -18.37 -5.88 -5.71
N LEU A 56 -18.14 -6.13 -7.01
CA LEU A 56 -19.19 -6.69 -7.87
C LEU A 56 -19.65 -8.06 -7.40
N GLU A 57 -18.73 -8.93 -7.00
CA GLU A 57 -19.05 -10.24 -6.43
C GLU A 57 -19.87 -10.10 -5.14
N ALA A 58 -19.49 -9.19 -4.24
CA ALA A 58 -20.19 -8.93 -2.98
C ALA A 58 -21.62 -8.43 -3.22
N MET A 59 -21.79 -7.49 -4.15
CA MET A 59 -23.11 -6.92 -4.45
C MET A 59 -24.02 -7.89 -5.19
N LYS A 60 -23.48 -8.72 -6.08
CA LYS A 60 -24.27 -9.74 -6.81
C LYS A 60 -24.88 -10.79 -5.86
N ASN A 61 -24.22 -11.07 -4.77
CA ASN A 61 -24.65 -12.08 -3.80
C ASN A 61 -25.59 -11.54 -2.71
N GLU A 62 -25.98 -10.27 -2.77
CA GLU A 62 -26.92 -9.67 -1.80
C GLU A 62 -28.33 -9.62 -2.36
N ASP A 63 -29.27 -10.27 -1.65
CA ASP A 63 -30.67 -10.50 -2.11
C ASP A 63 -31.53 -9.21 -2.18
N TYR A 64 -31.11 -8.08 -1.58
CA TYR A 64 -32.02 -6.93 -1.38
C TYR A 64 -31.54 -5.56 -1.87
N ALA A 65 -30.30 -5.33 -2.04
CA ALA A 65 -29.76 -4.04 -2.47
C ALA A 65 -28.61 -4.20 -3.43
N GLY A 66 -28.31 -5.43 -3.78
CA GLY A 66 -27.18 -5.77 -4.60
C GLY A 66 -27.44 -5.57 -6.07
N TYR A 67 -26.37 -5.58 -6.78
CA TYR A 67 -26.38 -5.67 -8.22
C TYR A 67 -26.92 -7.05 -8.64
N ASN A 68 -27.94 -7.06 -9.49
CA ASN A 68 -28.33 -8.24 -10.26
C ASN A 68 -28.70 -7.83 -11.69
N GLU A 69 -28.63 -8.78 -12.62
CA GLU A 69 -28.83 -8.51 -14.05
C GLU A 69 -30.24 -8.03 -14.41
N SER A 70 -31.21 -8.25 -13.54
CA SER A 70 -32.61 -7.83 -13.72
C SER A 70 -32.94 -6.54 -12.98
N SER A 71 -32.06 -6.01 -12.15
CA SER A 71 -32.30 -4.75 -11.45
C SER A 71 -31.97 -3.53 -12.33
N THR A 72 -32.72 -2.46 -12.16
CA THR A 72 -32.44 -1.20 -12.85
C THR A 72 -31.35 -0.41 -12.10
N PRO A 73 -30.39 0.21 -12.80
CA PRO A 73 -29.48 1.17 -12.14
C PRO A 73 -30.30 2.32 -11.53
N THR A 74 -29.92 2.96 -10.43
CA THR A 74 -28.53 3.02 -9.92
C THR A 74 -28.31 2.08 -8.76
N TYR A 75 -27.09 1.51 -8.70
CA TYR A 75 -26.68 0.62 -7.61
C TYR A 75 -25.85 1.42 -6.62
N GLU A 76 -26.30 1.57 -5.39
CA GLU A 76 -25.61 2.34 -4.38
C GLU A 76 -24.60 1.47 -3.63
N VAL A 77 -23.34 1.86 -3.67
CA VAL A 77 -22.28 1.19 -2.88
C VAL A 77 -22.33 1.71 -1.45
N THR A 78 -22.53 0.80 -0.51
CA THR A 78 -22.71 1.07 0.92
C THR A 78 -21.47 0.73 1.75
N GLU A 79 -21.46 1.17 3.00
CA GLU A 79 -20.42 0.80 3.98
C GLU A 79 -20.40 -0.73 4.25
N SER A 80 -21.55 -1.41 4.13
CA SER A 80 -21.63 -2.88 4.25
C SER A 80 -20.85 -3.57 3.14
N HIS A 81 -21.03 -3.13 1.89
CA HIS A 81 -20.29 -3.64 0.74
C HIS A 81 -18.79 -3.45 0.91
N TYR A 82 -18.38 -2.24 1.34
CA TYR A 82 -16.98 -1.93 1.62
C TYR A 82 -16.38 -2.88 2.66
N LYS A 83 -17.03 -3.06 3.80
CA LYS A 83 -16.55 -3.95 4.87
C LYS A 83 -16.47 -5.41 4.42
N LYS A 84 -17.43 -5.87 3.61
CA LYS A 84 -17.46 -7.23 3.08
C LYS A 84 -16.25 -7.52 2.20
N VAL A 85 -15.85 -6.58 1.33
CA VAL A 85 -14.63 -6.72 0.52
C VAL A 85 -13.38 -6.70 1.39
N LEU A 86 -13.29 -5.83 2.41
CA LEU A 86 -12.16 -5.81 3.32
C LEU A 86 -11.99 -7.09 4.15
N SER A 87 -13.08 -7.82 4.41
CA SER A 87 -13.04 -9.10 5.10
C SER A 87 -12.81 -10.30 4.16
N ASP A 88 -12.75 -10.06 2.84
CA ASP A 88 -12.42 -11.10 1.86
C ASP A 88 -10.94 -11.49 1.97
N LYS A 89 -10.71 -12.77 2.25
CA LYS A 89 -9.35 -13.31 2.47
C LYS A 89 -8.45 -13.11 1.25
N ALA A 90 -8.99 -13.30 0.04
CA ALA A 90 -8.21 -13.15 -1.19
C ALA A 90 -7.79 -11.69 -1.42
N PHE A 91 -8.62 -10.72 -1.01
CA PHE A 91 -8.25 -9.31 -1.07
C PHE A 91 -7.12 -8.98 -0.08
N THR A 92 -7.21 -9.46 1.16
CA THR A 92 -6.18 -9.24 2.19
C THR A 92 -4.85 -9.86 1.77
N GLU A 93 -4.88 -11.11 1.32
CA GLU A 93 -3.67 -11.81 0.84
C GLU A 93 -3.02 -11.10 -0.36
N LEU A 94 -3.81 -10.53 -1.29
CA LEU A 94 -3.26 -9.79 -2.42
C LEU A 94 -2.59 -8.48 -1.99
N VAL A 95 -3.15 -7.80 -0.99
CA VAL A 95 -2.53 -6.60 -0.40
C VAL A 95 -1.18 -6.96 0.23
N ASP A 96 -1.13 -8.01 1.03
CA ASP A 96 0.10 -8.47 1.67
C ASP A 96 1.16 -8.89 0.64
N GLN A 97 0.78 -9.68 -0.37
CA GLN A 97 1.67 -10.07 -1.48
C GLN A 97 2.23 -8.87 -2.24
N LYS A 98 1.46 -7.79 -2.40
CA LYS A 98 1.94 -6.58 -3.06
C LYS A 98 3.06 -5.91 -2.26
N PHE A 99 2.95 -5.84 -0.94
CA PHE A 99 3.98 -5.26 -0.08
C PHE A 99 5.19 -6.20 0.04
N GLU A 100 4.96 -7.48 0.20
CA GLU A 100 6.00 -8.51 0.23
C GLU A 100 6.85 -8.46 -1.03
N ALA A 101 6.25 -8.55 -2.21
CA ALA A 101 6.96 -8.52 -3.49
C ALA A 101 7.75 -7.23 -3.73
N THR A 102 7.40 -6.14 -3.06
CA THR A 102 8.14 -4.87 -3.16
C THR A 102 9.35 -4.84 -2.23
N LEU A 103 9.26 -5.49 -1.07
CA LEU A 103 10.33 -5.51 -0.06
C LEU A 103 11.35 -6.63 -0.28
N PHE A 104 10.93 -7.76 -0.88
CA PHE A 104 11.78 -8.93 -1.12
C PHE A 104 12.14 -9.02 -2.62
N THR A 105 13.15 -8.26 -3.04
CA THR A 105 13.62 -8.22 -4.44
C THR A 105 14.80 -9.14 -4.72
N GLU A 106 15.42 -9.71 -3.69
CA GLU A 106 16.58 -10.59 -3.80
C GLU A 106 16.19 -12.06 -3.62
N GLU A 107 16.84 -12.99 -4.37
CA GLU A 107 16.57 -14.42 -4.34
C GLU A 107 16.82 -15.09 -2.95
N GLU A 108 17.60 -14.47 -2.07
CA GLU A 108 17.99 -15.04 -0.77
C GLU A 108 17.07 -14.68 0.41
N GLY A 109 15.89 -14.09 0.18
CA GLY A 109 14.86 -13.88 1.22
C GLY A 109 15.14 -12.83 2.29
N HIS A 110 16.26 -12.12 2.21
CA HIS A 110 16.63 -11.04 3.14
C HIS A 110 17.09 -9.79 2.40
N SER A 111 16.15 -9.13 1.75
CA SER A 111 16.41 -7.87 1.06
C SER A 111 16.83 -6.77 2.05
N ASN A 112 17.80 -5.97 1.67
CA ASN A 112 18.18 -4.78 2.44
C ASN A 112 16.98 -3.81 2.59
N TYR A 113 16.07 -3.77 1.62
CA TYR A 113 14.83 -2.97 1.71
C TYR A 113 13.95 -3.40 2.87
N HIS A 114 13.76 -4.72 3.05
CA HIS A 114 12.96 -5.25 4.15
C HIS A 114 13.58 -4.91 5.50
N ILE A 115 14.90 -5.07 5.66
CA ILE A 115 15.60 -4.76 6.90
C ILE A 115 15.51 -3.26 7.23
N ILE A 116 15.76 -2.39 6.25
CA ILE A 116 15.65 -0.94 6.43
C ILE A 116 14.19 -0.55 6.74
N ALA A 117 13.23 -1.15 6.06
CA ALA A 117 11.81 -0.93 6.35
C ALA A 117 11.44 -1.34 7.77
N LEU A 118 11.96 -2.48 8.27
CA LEU A 118 11.78 -2.89 9.68
C LEU A 118 12.40 -1.90 10.67
N ILE A 119 13.59 -1.34 10.38
CA ILE A 119 14.20 -0.31 11.22
C ILE A 119 13.31 0.94 11.26
N ILE A 120 12.79 1.38 10.12
CA ILE A 120 11.89 2.53 10.05
C ILE A 120 10.59 2.24 10.83
N ALA A 121 10.00 1.03 10.68
CA ALA A 121 8.81 0.63 11.42
C ALA A 121 9.05 0.61 12.93
N TYR A 122 10.19 0.07 13.36
CA TYR A 122 10.60 0.08 14.76
C TYR A 122 10.73 1.50 15.31
N LEU A 123 11.35 2.40 14.57
CA LEU A 123 11.48 3.81 14.97
C LEU A 123 10.11 4.49 15.12
N TYR A 124 9.16 4.22 14.24
CA TYR A 124 7.79 4.72 14.39
C TYR A 124 7.13 4.25 15.68
N TYR A 125 7.43 3.03 16.12
CA TYR A 125 6.91 2.49 17.38
C TYR A 125 7.65 3.03 18.61
N ALA A 126 8.99 3.04 18.59
CA ALA A 126 9.82 3.36 19.74
C ALA A 126 10.02 4.87 19.95
N GLU A 127 10.15 5.62 18.87
CA GLU A 127 10.47 7.05 18.85
C GLU A 127 9.55 7.78 17.81
N PRO A 128 8.23 7.87 18.03
CA PRO A 128 7.30 8.41 17.04
C PRO A 128 7.71 9.81 16.55
N ASN A 129 7.90 9.95 15.24
CA ASN A 129 8.26 11.21 14.59
C ASN A 129 7.54 11.37 13.25
N ASP A 130 6.62 12.33 13.18
CA ASP A 130 5.83 12.60 11.96
C ASP A 130 6.68 13.13 10.80
N LYS A 131 7.86 13.69 11.09
CA LYS A 131 8.79 14.16 10.04
C LYS A 131 9.56 13.02 9.38
N GLY A 132 9.62 11.85 10.01
CA GLY A 132 10.45 10.73 9.58
C GLY A 132 11.82 10.69 10.26
N TYR A 133 12.74 9.89 9.73
CA TYR A 133 14.03 9.53 10.34
C TYR A 133 15.17 9.75 9.37
N THR A 134 16.29 10.22 9.88
CA THR A 134 17.52 10.44 9.11
C THR A 134 18.29 9.14 8.89
N GLU A 135 19.26 9.13 7.95
CA GLU A 135 20.21 8.02 7.80
C GLU A 135 20.97 7.72 9.11
N ALA A 136 21.30 8.77 9.88
CA ALA A 136 21.95 8.61 11.18
C ALA A 136 21.05 7.87 12.19
N ASP A 137 19.74 8.11 12.20
CA ASP A 137 18.80 7.37 13.05
C ASP A 137 18.74 5.89 12.65
N LEU A 138 18.72 5.59 11.34
CA LEU A 138 18.72 4.21 10.84
C LEU A 138 19.98 3.47 11.23
N LEU A 139 21.14 4.10 11.08
CA LEU A 139 22.43 3.53 11.47
C LEU A 139 22.54 3.32 12.98
N ARG A 140 22.07 4.30 13.80
CA ARG A 140 22.04 4.18 15.25
C ARG A 140 21.27 2.94 15.70
N ILE A 141 20.08 2.70 15.14
CA ILE A 141 19.28 1.50 15.44
C ILE A 141 19.97 0.24 14.95
N ALA A 142 20.56 0.27 13.75
CA ALA A 142 21.30 -0.86 13.20
C ALA A 142 22.49 -1.25 14.09
N GLU A 143 23.21 -0.28 14.66
CA GLU A 143 24.32 -0.50 15.60
C GLU A 143 23.82 -1.04 16.95
N GLU A 144 22.78 -0.41 17.52
CA GLU A 144 22.20 -0.80 18.81
C GLU A 144 21.73 -2.27 18.81
N TYR A 145 21.06 -2.69 17.74
CA TYR A 145 20.54 -4.05 17.57
C TYR A 145 21.48 -4.99 16.83
N ARG A 146 22.71 -4.55 16.52
CA ARG A 146 23.74 -5.35 15.82
C ARG A 146 23.25 -5.92 14.50
N ILE A 147 22.55 -5.10 13.71
CA ILE A 147 22.04 -5.47 12.39
C ILE A 147 23.20 -5.35 11.39
N ASN A 148 24.06 -6.36 11.35
CA ASN A 148 25.33 -6.34 10.59
C ASN A 148 25.11 -6.00 9.12
N ARG A 149 23.99 -6.41 8.52
CA ARG A 149 23.70 -6.19 7.11
C ARG A 149 23.56 -4.70 6.74
N VAL A 150 23.21 -3.86 7.70
CA VAL A 150 23.13 -2.40 7.52
C VAL A 150 24.41 -1.71 8.00
N THR A 151 24.99 -2.15 9.13
CA THR A 151 26.17 -1.52 9.70
C THR A 151 27.43 -1.68 8.85
N ILE A 152 27.51 -2.71 8.00
CA ILE A 152 28.66 -2.90 7.07
C ILE A 152 28.54 -2.08 5.78
N LEU A 153 27.37 -1.48 5.52
CA LEU A 153 27.18 -0.65 4.32
C LEU A 153 28.02 0.63 4.41
N LYS A 154 28.66 0.98 3.30
CA LYS A 154 29.26 2.31 3.16
C LYS A 154 28.14 3.35 3.05
N PRO A 155 28.38 4.61 3.44
CA PRO A 155 27.37 5.67 3.34
C PRO A 155 26.75 5.79 1.93
N GLU A 156 27.57 5.66 0.88
CA GLU A 156 27.11 5.73 -0.51
C GLU A 156 26.15 4.59 -0.86
N GLN A 157 26.43 3.38 -0.36
CA GLN A 157 25.57 2.20 -0.58
C GLN A 157 24.24 2.33 0.15
N LEU A 158 24.24 2.83 1.39
CA LEU A 158 22.99 3.07 2.12
C LEU A 158 22.13 4.13 1.41
N SER A 159 22.75 5.24 1.00
CA SER A 159 22.04 6.29 0.24
C SER A 159 21.49 5.78 -1.08
N GLU A 160 22.21 4.90 -1.80
CA GLU A 160 21.75 4.27 -3.04
C GLU A 160 20.52 3.40 -2.78
N ILE A 161 20.55 2.53 -1.77
CA ILE A 161 19.41 1.68 -1.36
C ILE A 161 18.20 2.55 -0.98
N LEU A 162 18.38 3.61 -0.20
CA LEU A 162 17.29 4.51 0.19
C LEU A 162 16.68 5.23 -1.01
N ASN A 163 17.49 5.63 -1.99
CA ASN A 163 17.00 6.21 -3.24
C ASN A 163 16.18 5.20 -4.05
N GLU A 164 16.65 3.95 -4.15
CA GLU A 164 15.89 2.87 -4.80
C GLU A 164 14.56 2.60 -4.09
N MET A 165 14.54 2.58 -2.75
CA MET A 165 13.31 2.47 -1.97
C MET A 165 12.35 3.65 -2.20
N CYS A 166 12.87 4.86 -2.42
CA CYS A 166 12.07 6.01 -2.83
C CYS A 166 11.49 5.82 -4.24
N ASP A 167 12.29 5.31 -5.17
CA ASP A 167 11.85 5.02 -6.54
C ASP A 167 10.79 3.92 -6.61
N LEU A 168 10.89 2.92 -5.75
CA LEU A 168 9.88 1.88 -5.56
C LEU A 168 8.64 2.36 -4.77
N ASN A 169 8.67 3.60 -4.28
CA ASN A 169 7.60 4.19 -3.47
C ASN A 169 7.32 3.44 -2.17
N VAL A 170 8.33 2.81 -1.60
CA VAL A 170 8.30 2.22 -0.25
C VAL A 170 8.39 3.33 0.80
N ILE A 171 9.35 4.23 0.59
CA ILE A 171 9.59 5.41 1.43
C ILE A 171 9.53 6.68 0.60
N THR A 172 9.46 7.80 1.26
CA THR A 172 9.62 9.14 0.68
C THR A 172 10.58 9.93 1.54
N VAL A 173 11.31 10.85 0.92
CA VAL A 173 12.26 11.74 1.60
C VAL A 173 11.74 13.17 1.60
N MET A 174 11.82 13.84 2.75
CA MET A 174 11.47 15.24 2.92
C MET A 174 12.48 15.88 3.89
N GLU A 175 13.19 16.90 3.43
CA GLU A 175 14.22 17.60 4.23
C GLU A 175 15.28 16.65 4.84
N GLY A 176 15.65 15.58 4.11
CA GLY A 176 16.64 14.59 4.56
C GLY A 176 16.08 13.54 5.54
N ASN A 177 14.76 13.55 5.80
CA ASN A 177 14.09 12.54 6.63
C ASN A 177 13.32 11.56 5.75
N TYR A 178 13.47 10.28 6.04
CA TYR A 178 12.80 9.17 5.36
C TYR A 178 11.58 8.72 6.17
N ARG A 179 10.46 8.50 5.50
CA ARG A 179 9.23 7.95 6.08
C ARG A 179 8.56 7.02 5.09
N PHE A 180 7.69 6.15 5.55
CA PHE A 180 6.90 5.34 4.62
C PHE A 180 6.07 6.21 3.67
N ALA A 181 6.07 5.84 2.40
CA ALA A 181 5.27 6.49 1.38
C ALA A 181 3.77 6.28 1.61
N THR A 182 3.40 5.16 2.27
CA THR A 182 2.02 4.84 2.68
C THR A 182 2.00 4.12 4.01
N ASP A 183 0.88 4.23 4.74
CA ASP A 183 0.62 3.45 5.96
C ASP A 183 0.56 1.94 5.71
N GLY A 184 0.43 1.51 4.45
CA GLY A 184 0.36 0.11 4.09
C GLY A 184 1.61 -0.67 4.47
N PHE A 185 2.78 -0.13 4.18
CA PHE A 185 4.04 -0.77 4.56
C PHE A 185 4.20 -0.87 6.08
N ARG A 186 3.81 0.18 6.81
CA ARG A 186 3.83 0.16 8.27
C ARG A 186 2.92 -0.94 8.84
N LYS A 187 1.68 -1.04 8.35
CA LYS A 187 0.72 -2.08 8.78
C LYS A 187 1.19 -3.48 8.43
N TYR A 188 1.74 -3.66 7.22
CA TYR A 188 2.29 -4.94 6.79
C TYR A 188 3.44 -5.40 7.69
N LEU A 189 4.31 -4.48 8.15
CA LEU A 189 5.44 -4.76 9.03
C LEU A 189 5.07 -4.89 10.52
N GLY A 190 3.79 -4.80 10.89
CA GLY A 190 3.30 -5.14 12.23
C GLY A 190 3.01 -3.95 13.14
N ASN A 191 2.76 -2.79 12.58
CA ASN A 191 2.37 -1.56 13.33
C ASN A 191 0.94 -1.15 13.07
#